data_b9d995943dac4c26dbd769b274f7f199
#
_entry.id   b9d995943dac4c26dbd769b274f7f199
#
_cell.length_a   1.000
_cell.length_b   1.000
_cell.length_c   1.000
_cell.angle_alpha   90.00
_cell.angle_beta   90.00
_cell.angle_gamma   90.00
#
_symmetry.space_group_name_H-M   'P 1'
#
loop_
_entity.id
_entity.type
_entity.pdbx_description
1 polymer ?
#
loop_
_entity_poly.entity_id
_entity_poly.type
_entity_poly.pdbx_seq_one_letter_code
_entity_poly.pdbx_strand_id
1 'polypeptide(L)'
;MHPRTLVIPAAWLIPVAAAALVFTVGCRSRSPEKPAIDGAASGASAVSTANGSIATDSVHHSSAARPGARLPNEMGRVPVLMYHLIGDHESSWGRERENFRRDLALLYERGYRPVNMVDVLDRKIDLPSGMSPVVITFDDASPSQFRYIERDGQLIIDSSSAVGIWIDFAKSHPGWGNKAVFCMLPAAAAGHAFFGERNIEGQKSAWRFKKVQQLAAMGFELCDHTLWHAQLNKYSDEVVQEQIARGLMAIDSAVPGYKVRSFALPLGIWPKNHALAKSGSWTDPKTGKTIRYDFDAIFEVWGGPVPSPYAPGFNPLSVQRLKVTGNSLPNVLDRLDRTGDRYVSDGDAAVVAHE
;
A
#
# COMPACT_ATOMS: atom_id res chain seq x y z
N MET A 1 -1.71 10.59 -63.20
CA MET A 1 -1.26 10.03 -61.93
C MET A 1 -2.45 9.49 -61.19
N HIS A 2 -2.58 8.16 -61.12
CA HIS A 2 -3.73 7.47 -60.52
C HIS A 2 -3.44 7.12 -59.05
N PRO A 3 -4.41 7.25 -58.13
CA PRO A 3 -4.22 6.82 -56.74
C PRO A 3 -4.35 5.30 -56.63
N ARG A 4 -3.39 4.66 -55.98
CA ARG A 4 -3.41 3.23 -55.66
C ARG A 4 -4.26 2.98 -54.42
N THR A 5 -5.32 2.26 -54.58
CA THR A 5 -6.19 1.77 -53.49
C THR A 5 -5.50 0.58 -52.81
N LEU A 6 -5.30 0.70 -51.48
CA LEU A 6 -4.75 -0.38 -50.65
C LEU A 6 -5.92 -1.29 -50.22
N VAL A 7 -5.91 -2.53 -50.64
CA VAL A 7 -6.86 -3.57 -50.20
C VAL A 7 -6.30 -4.28 -48.98
N ILE A 8 -7.05 -4.25 -47.87
CA ILE A 8 -6.74 -4.99 -46.65
C ILE A 8 -7.48 -6.34 -46.69
N PRO A 9 -6.83 -7.48 -46.50
CA PRO A 9 -7.53 -8.76 -46.45
C PRO A 9 -8.22 -9.01 -45.13
N ALA A 10 -9.45 -9.49 -45.16
CA ALA A 10 -10.25 -9.91 -44.03
C ALA A 10 -9.66 -11.17 -43.38
N ALA A 11 -9.49 -11.14 -42.06
CA ALA A 11 -8.97 -12.25 -41.28
C ALA A 11 -10.04 -12.87 -40.39
N TRP A 12 -10.27 -14.12 -40.58
CA TRP A 12 -10.55 -15.24 -39.69
C TRP A 12 -11.28 -14.98 -38.35
N LEU A 13 -12.59 -15.25 -38.37
CA LEU A 13 -13.42 -15.49 -37.20
C LEU A 13 -13.37 -16.99 -36.85
N ILE A 14 -12.90 -17.33 -35.65
CA ILE A 14 -13.01 -18.67 -35.05
C ILE A 14 -14.15 -18.61 -34.03
N PRO A 15 -15.19 -19.45 -34.12
CA PRO A 15 -16.24 -19.50 -33.11
C PRO A 15 -15.80 -20.37 -31.93
N VAL A 16 -15.86 -19.82 -30.71
CA VAL A 16 -15.73 -20.58 -29.45
C VAL A 16 -17.14 -21.06 -29.06
N ALA A 17 -17.30 -22.38 -29.07
CA ALA A 17 -18.50 -23.04 -28.57
C ALA A 17 -18.51 -23.06 -27.04
N ALA A 18 -19.56 -22.48 -26.43
CA ALA A 18 -19.82 -22.56 -25.02
C ALA A 18 -20.59 -23.86 -24.71
N ALA A 19 -20.00 -24.76 -23.94
CA ALA A 19 -20.68 -25.90 -23.35
C ALA A 19 -21.20 -25.53 -21.96
N ALA A 20 -22.51 -25.42 -21.78
CA ALA A 20 -23.17 -25.25 -20.50
C ALA A 20 -23.38 -26.63 -19.87
N LEU A 21 -22.75 -26.89 -18.73
CA LEU A 21 -23.08 -28.01 -17.86
C LEU A 21 -23.97 -27.54 -16.73
N VAL A 22 -25.21 -27.99 -16.74
CA VAL A 22 -26.19 -27.80 -15.65
C VAL A 22 -26.00 -28.91 -14.62
N PHE A 23 -25.60 -28.59 -13.41
CA PHE A 23 -25.72 -29.49 -12.26
C PHE A 23 -26.82 -29.01 -11.33
N THR A 24 -27.90 -29.79 -11.29
CA THR A 24 -28.94 -29.72 -10.28
C THR A 24 -28.51 -30.55 -9.07
N VAL A 25 -28.38 -29.95 -7.90
CA VAL A 25 -28.30 -30.67 -6.62
C VAL A 25 -29.34 -30.10 -5.65
N GLY A 26 -30.16 -31.03 -5.17
CA GLY A 26 -31.35 -30.79 -4.39
C GLY A 26 -31.12 -30.31 -2.96
N CYS A 27 -32.08 -29.55 -2.48
CA CYS A 27 -32.25 -29.13 -1.10
C CYS A 27 -32.47 -30.31 -0.15
N ARG A 28 -31.81 -30.28 0.99
CA ARG A 28 -32.30 -30.86 2.23
C ARG A 28 -31.99 -29.92 3.39
N SER A 29 -33.05 -29.36 3.92
CA SER A 29 -33.14 -28.62 5.16
C SER A 29 -32.94 -29.54 6.36
N ARG A 30 -32.09 -29.12 7.32
CA ARG A 30 -32.17 -29.57 8.72
C ARG A 30 -31.80 -28.40 9.61
N SER A 31 -32.76 -27.94 10.39
CA SER A 31 -32.54 -27.11 11.58
C SER A 31 -32.10 -28.02 12.73
N PRO A 32 -31.29 -27.52 13.65
CA PRO A 32 -31.38 -27.99 15.03
C PRO A 32 -31.71 -26.87 16.02
N GLU A 33 -32.47 -27.34 17.00
CA GLU A 33 -33.04 -26.75 18.19
C GLU A 33 -32.08 -25.97 19.09
N LYS A 34 -32.67 -24.98 19.78
CA LYS A 34 -32.16 -24.35 21.01
C LYS A 34 -32.26 -25.29 22.20
N PRO A 35 -31.41 -25.13 23.20
CA PRO A 35 -31.88 -25.25 24.60
C PRO A 35 -31.73 -23.91 25.34
N ALA A 36 -32.79 -23.59 26.04
CA ALA A 36 -32.86 -22.63 27.14
C ALA A 36 -32.42 -23.32 28.42
N ILE A 37 -31.88 -22.58 29.37
CA ILE A 37 -32.16 -22.73 30.81
C ILE A 37 -31.42 -21.63 31.60
N ASP A 38 -32.19 -20.90 32.32
CA ASP A 38 -32.28 -20.27 33.63
C ASP A 38 -31.06 -20.35 34.59
N GLY A 39 -30.99 -19.28 35.40
CA GLY A 39 -30.44 -19.36 36.74
C GLY A 39 -29.86 -18.05 37.29
N ALA A 40 -30.69 -17.34 38.04
CA ALA A 40 -30.35 -16.14 38.84
C ALA A 40 -29.49 -16.46 40.10
N ALA A 41 -28.73 -15.45 40.57
CA ALA A 41 -28.71 -14.95 41.97
C ALA A 41 -27.52 -14.01 42.17
N SER A 42 -27.77 -12.82 42.44
CA SER A 42 -27.71 -11.87 43.55
C SER A 42 -26.58 -12.09 44.57
N GLY A 43 -25.85 -10.99 44.87
CA GLY A 43 -24.98 -10.86 46.02
C GLY A 43 -24.41 -9.44 46.11
N ALA A 44 -24.96 -8.60 46.96
CA ALA A 44 -24.59 -7.23 47.23
C ALA A 44 -23.63 -7.14 48.44
N SER A 45 -23.05 -5.93 48.62
CA SER A 45 -22.42 -5.33 49.80
C SER A 45 -20.88 -5.56 49.90
N ALA A 46 -20.04 -4.58 50.22
CA ALA A 46 -20.17 -3.44 51.12
C ALA A 46 -19.13 -2.34 50.86
N VAL A 47 -19.54 -1.12 51.17
CA VAL A 47 -18.73 0.10 51.23
C VAL A 47 -17.82 0.06 52.47
N SER A 48 -16.56 0.49 52.35
CA SER A 48 -15.78 0.95 53.48
C SER A 48 -14.99 2.21 53.12
N THR A 49 -15.34 3.31 53.75
CA THR A 49 -14.65 4.59 53.77
C THR A 49 -13.53 4.56 54.78
N ALA A 50 -12.33 5.00 54.40
CA ALA A 50 -11.35 5.52 55.38
C ALA A 50 -10.52 6.63 54.72
N ASN A 51 -10.60 7.81 55.35
CA ASN A 51 -9.78 8.99 55.15
C ASN A 51 -8.31 8.76 55.57
N GLY A 52 -7.38 9.41 54.89
CA GLY A 52 -6.01 9.48 55.41
C GLY A 52 -5.02 10.20 54.47
N SER A 53 -4.82 11.46 54.74
CA SER A 53 -3.57 12.25 54.70
C SER A 53 -2.75 12.36 53.42
N ILE A 54 -2.61 13.60 52.98
CA ILE A 54 -1.75 14.13 51.92
C ILE A 54 -0.28 14.01 52.32
N ALA A 55 0.52 13.29 51.53
CA ALA A 55 1.97 13.43 51.48
C ALA A 55 2.35 13.69 50.01
N THR A 56 2.91 14.88 49.76
CA THR A 56 3.53 15.27 48.52
C THR A 56 4.85 14.52 48.35
N ASP A 57 4.86 13.44 47.61
CA ASP A 57 6.09 12.83 47.15
C ASP A 57 6.19 12.99 45.64
N SER A 58 7.29 13.60 45.22
CA SER A 58 7.69 13.75 43.83
C SER A 58 7.89 12.36 43.22
N VAL A 59 6.87 11.88 42.52
CA VAL A 59 6.90 10.60 41.83
C VAL A 59 7.74 10.80 40.58
N HIS A 60 9.00 10.40 40.63
CA HIS A 60 9.70 9.94 39.43
C HIS A 60 8.83 8.85 38.78
N HIS A 61 8.25 9.15 37.63
CA HIS A 61 7.60 8.15 36.81
C HIS A 61 8.69 7.22 36.26
N SER A 62 9.09 6.26 37.07
CA SER A 62 9.69 5.05 36.59
C SER A 62 8.56 4.31 35.83
N SER A 63 8.55 4.44 34.54
CA SER A 63 7.70 3.64 33.65
C SER A 63 8.06 2.18 33.89
N ALA A 64 7.30 1.50 34.75
CA ALA A 64 7.42 0.05 34.89
C ALA A 64 7.18 -0.57 33.52
N ALA A 65 8.23 -1.11 32.89
CA ALA A 65 8.18 -1.79 31.63
C ALA A 65 7.09 -2.90 31.72
N ARG A 66 6.10 -2.83 30.84
CA ARG A 66 5.10 -3.91 30.71
C ARG A 66 5.84 -5.20 30.37
N PRO A 67 5.52 -6.36 31.02
CA PRO A 67 6.12 -7.63 30.65
C PRO A 67 5.93 -7.86 29.14
N GLY A 68 7.05 -7.95 28.38
CA GLY A 68 7.05 -8.09 26.92
C GLY A 68 7.34 -6.82 26.12
N ALA A 69 7.69 -5.68 26.76
CA ALA A 69 8.18 -4.50 26.06
C ALA A 69 9.50 -4.85 25.34
N ARG A 70 9.52 -4.72 23.99
CA ARG A 70 10.75 -4.89 23.22
C ARG A 70 11.72 -3.77 23.55
N LEU A 71 13.00 -4.12 23.62
CA LEU A 71 14.06 -3.10 23.73
C LEU A 71 14.11 -2.27 22.44
N PRO A 72 14.40 -0.97 22.50
CA PRO A 72 14.61 -0.14 21.33
C PRO A 72 15.73 -0.70 20.44
N ASN A 73 15.49 -0.71 19.14
CA ASN A 73 16.46 -1.12 18.13
C ASN A 73 16.18 -0.38 16.81
N GLU A 74 16.62 0.84 16.68
CA GLU A 74 16.36 1.64 15.49
C GLU A 74 17.32 1.35 14.35
N MET A 75 18.32 0.51 14.58
CA MET A 75 19.19 -0.05 13.54
C MET A 75 18.60 -1.30 12.88
N GLY A 76 17.49 -1.80 13.40
CA GLY A 76 16.81 -3.01 12.90
C GLY A 76 16.21 -2.86 11.52
N ARG A 77 15.54 -3.90 11.05
CA ARG A 77 14.98 -3.96 9.69
C ARG A 77 13.54 -3.47 9.64
N VAL A 78 13.21 -2.82 8.52
CA VAL A 78 11.88 -2.29 8.20
C VAL A 78 11.24 -3.13 7.12
N PRO A 79 10.07 -3.75 7.35
CA PRO A 79 9.31 -4.39 6.30
C PRO A 79 8.77 -3.37 5.29
N VAL A 80 8.99 -3.63 3.99
CA VAL A 80 8.37 -2.91 2.88
C VAL A 80 7.47 -3.89 2.15
N LEU A 81 6.15 -3.71 2.27
CA LEU A 81 5.14 -4.62 1.76
C LEU A 81 4.64 -4.16 0.40
N MET A 82 4.33 -5.13 -0.47
CA MET A 82 3.83 -4.86 -1.81
C MET A 82 2.50 -5.58 -2.03
N TYR A 83 1.48 -4.78 -2.34
CA TYR A 83 0.15 -5.22 -2.77
C TYR A 83 -0.13 -4.72 -4.19
N HIS A 84 -1.01 -5.43 -4.90
CA HIS A 84 -1.53 -5.03 -6.20
C HIS A 84 -3.06 -5.01 -6.15
N LEU A 85 -3.71 -6.10 -6.52
CA LEU A 85 -5.17 -6.20 -6.47
C LEU A 85 -5.65 -6.54 -5.05
N ILE A 86 -6.73 -5.88 -4.60
CA ILE A 86 -7.46 -6.24 -3.40
C ILE A 86 -8.87 -6.66 -3.83
N GLY A 87 -9.14 -7.96 -3.84
CA GLY A 87 -10.32 -8.53 -4.48
C GLY A 87 -11.03 -9.60 -3.65
N ASP A 88 -11.87 -10.39 -4.31
CA ASP A 88 -12.66 -11.44 -3.67
C ASP A 88 -11.90 -12.77 -3.53
N HIS A 89 -10.76 -12.90 -4.22
CA HIS A 89 -9.98 -14.13 -4.28
C HIS A 89 -8.49 -13.87 -4.20
N GLU A 90 -7.77 -14.79 -3.55
CA GLU A 90 -6.32 -14.83 -3.60
C GLU A 90 -5.83 -15.16 -5.00
N SER A 91 -4.75 -14.52 -5.43
CA SER A 91 -4.03 -14.84 -6.66
C SER A 91 -2.55 -14.50 -6.52
N SER A 92 -1.76 -14.75 -7.57
CA SER A 92 -0.35 -14.38 -7.57
C SER A 92 -0.11 -12.88 -7.35
N TRP A 93 -1.07 -12.02 -7.75
CA TRP A 93 -0.99 -10.56 -7.65
C TRP A 93 -2.23 -9.95 -6.95
N GLY A 94 -3.10 -10.79 -6.39
CA GLY A 94 -4.31 -10.38 -5.71
C GLY A 94 -4.35 -10.88 -4.27
N ARG A 95 -4.65 -9.99 -3.35
CA ARG A 95 -4.95 -10.32 -1.95
C ARG A 95 -6.46 -10.28 -1.74
N GLU A 96 -7.01 -11.32 -1.17
CA GLU A 96 -8.42 -11.33 -0.77
C GLU A 96 -8.68 -10.22 0.26
N ARG A 97 -9.83 -9.51 0.15
CA ARG A 97 -10.16 -8.37 1.03
C ARG A 97 -10.13 -8.75 2.50
N GLU A 98 -10.62 -9.94 2.84
CA GLU A 98 -10.62 -10.41 4.22
C GLU A 98 -9.21 -10.70 4.71
N ASN A 99 -8.34 -11.26 3.86
CA ASN A 99 -6.93 -11.44 4.18
C ASN A 99 -6.20 -10.10 4.32
N PHE A 100 -6.53 -9.10 3.49
CA PHE A 100 -6.00 -7.75 3.65
C PHE A 100 -6.41 -7.12 4.99
N ARG A 101 -7.66 -7.28 5.44
CA ARG A 101 -8.09 -6.85 6.79
C ARG A 101 -7.29 -7.54 7.89
N ARG A 102 -7.07 -8.85 7.76
CA ARG A 102 -6.23 -9.62 8.71
C ARG A 102 -4.79 -9.18 8.71
N ASP A 103 -4.23 -8.81 7.55
CA ASP A 103 -2.87 -8.28 7.46
C ASP A 103 -2.74 -6.96 8.24
N LEU A 104 -3.70 -6.04 8.09
CA LEU A 104 -3.72 -4.77 8.83
C LEU A 104 -3.84 -5.02 10.34
N ALA A 105 -4.76 -5.92 10.76
CA ALA A 105 -4.93 -6.29 12.16
C ALA A 105 -3.66 -6.91 12.74
N LEU A 106 -3.06 -7.87 12.04
CA LEU A 106 -1.81 -8.52 12.44
C LEU A 106 -0.67 -7.52 12.64
N LEU A 107 -0.51 -6.57 11.71
CA LEU A 107 0.51 -5.52 11.81
C LEU A 107 0.25 -4.64 13.04
N TYR A 108 -1.00 -4.21 13.25
CA TYR A 108 -1.36 -3.36 14.37
C TYR A 108 -1.14 -4.04 15.72
N GLU A 109 -1.61 -5.28 15.87
CA GLU A 109 -1.48 -6.10 17.08
C GLU A 109 -0.03 -6.39 17.44
N ARG A 110 0.83 -6.58 16.42
CA ARG A 110 2.26 -6.76 16.62
C ARG A 110 3.02 -5.44 16.84
N GLY A 111 2.34 -4.31 16.91
CA GLY A 111 2.94 -3.00 17.18
C GLY A 111 3.60 -2.35 15.97
N TYR A 112 3.26 -2.78 14.74
CA TYR A 112 3.67 -2.05 13.55
C TYR A 112 2.76 -0.86 13.29
N ARG A 113 3.34 0.22 12.78
CA ARG A 113 2.61 1.42 12.35
C ARG A 113 3.08 1.81 10.95
N PRO A 114 2.16 2.15 10.05
CA PRO A 114 2.53 2.53 8.69
C PRO A 114 3.26 3.87 8.69
N VAL A 115 4.29 3.94 7.84
CA VAL A 115 5.04 5.15 7.50
C VAL A 115 5.11 5.28 5.98
N ASN A 116 5.21 6.51 5.46
CA ASN A 116 5.49 6.74 4.05
C ASN A 116 6.98 6.46 3.76
N MET A 117 7.30 6.18 2.50
CA MET A 117 8.71 6.01 2.12
C MET A 117 9.50 7.30 2.32
N VAL A 118 8.88 8.46 2.11
CA VAL A 118 9.50 9.76 2.38
C VAL A 118 9.89 9.95 3.84
N ASP A 119 9.14 9.39 4.80
CA ASP A 119 9.50 9.43 6.23
C ASP A 119 10.79 8.64 6.48
N VAL A 120 10.95 7.49 5.80
CA VAL A 120 12.15 6.64 5.87
C VAL A 120 13.35 7.36 5.23
N LEU A 121 13.16 7.93 4.03
CA LEU A 121 14.21 8.67 3.31
C LEU A 121 14.73 9.88 4.09
N ASP A 122 13.82 10.60 4.72
CA ASP A 122 14.14 11.80 5.50
C ASP A 122 14.62 11.48 6.92
N ARG A 123 14.65 10.18 7.29
CA ARG A 123 14.98 9.73 8.65
C ARG A 123 14.08 10.37 9.71
N LYS A 124 12.78 10.47 9.40
CA LYS A 124 11.73 11.04 10.26
C LYS A 124 10.69 9.99 10.62
N ILE A 125 11.16 8.89 11.18
CA ILE A 125 10.31 7.81 11.68
C ILE A 125 9.86 8.18 13.10
N ASP A 126 8.78 8.96 13.17
CA ASP A 126 8.18 9.41 14.43
C ASP A 126 7.12 8.41 14.90
N LEU A 127 7.51 7.48 15.75
CA LEU A 127 6.66 6.44 16.29
C LEU A 127 6.79 6.37 17.81
N PRO A 128 5.71 6.05 18.53
CA PRO A 128 5.78 5.82 19.97
C PRO A 128 6.78 4.71 20.34
N SER A 129 7.36 4.78 21.52
CA SER A 129 8.28 3.77 22.06
C SER A 129 7.68 2.35 21.97
N GLY A 130 8.49 1.39 21.53
CA GLY A 130 8.11 0.00 21.36
C GLY A 130 7.38 -0.31 20.05
N MET A 131 7.02 0.70 19.25
CA MET A 131 6.40 0.51 17.92
C MET A 131 7.47 0.32 16.84
N SER A 132 7.03 -0.24 15.70
CA SER A 132 7.91 -0.50 14.55
C SER A 132 7.30 0.06 13.28
N PRO A 133 8.11 0.63 12.37
CA PRO A 133 7.62 1.09 11.09
C PRO A 133 7.31 -0.08 10.14
N VAL A 134 6.34 0.12 9.28
CA VAL A 134 6.10 -0.68 8.08
C VAL A 134 5.76 0.25 6.93
N VAL A 135 6.42 0.08 5.78
CA VAL A 135 6.04 0.74 4.54
C VAL A 135 5.11 -0.19 3.77
N ILE A 136 3.93 0.29 3.39
CA ILE A 136 2.95 -0.48 2.62
C ILE A 136 2.81 0.19 1.25
N THR A 137 3.05 -0.58 0.18
CA THR A 137 2.99 -0.07 -1.19
C THR A 137 1.89 -0.77 -1.99
N PHE A 138 1.24 -0.01 -2.88
CA PHE A 138 0.25 -0.51 -3.82
C PHE A 138 0.68 -0.14 -5.24
N ASP A 139 0.90 -1.15 -6.09
CA ASP A 139 1.30 -0.94 -7.48
C ASP A 139 0.08 -0.97 -8.42
N ASP A 140 0.23 -0.43 -9.63
CA ASP A 140 -0.71 -0.46 -10.76
C ASP A 140 -1.90 0.50 -10.70
N ALA A 141 -2.18 1.16 -9.60
CA ALA A 141 -3.36 2.03 -9.44
C ALA A 141 -4.67 1.35 -9.94
N SER A 142 -4.92 0.12 -9.52
CA SER A 142 -6.10 -0.66 -9.87
C SER A 142 -7.39 -0.08 -9.26
N PRO A 143 -8.57 -0.22 -9.92
CA PRO A 143 -9.86 0.12 -9.31
C PRO A 143 -10.12 -0.55 -7.96
N SER A 144 -9.60 -1.77 -7.77
CA SER A 144 -9.74 -2.49 -6.51
C SER A 144 -9.02 -1.83 -5.32
N GLN A 145 -8.04 -0.96 -5.61
CA GLN A 145 -7.32 -0.20 -4.58
C GLN A 145 -8.10 1.04 -4.15
N PHE A 146 -8.67 1.78 -5.11
CA PHE A 146 -9.46 2.96 -4.82
C PHE A 146 -10.65 3.09 -5.77
N ARG A 147 -11.84 2.89 -5.24
CA ARG A 147 -13.09 2.93 -6.00
C ARG A 147 -14.04 3.95 -5.39
N TYR A 148 -14.77 4.69 -6.25
CA TYR A 148 -15.93 5.47 -5.84
C TYR A 148 -17.22 4.72 -6.13
N ILE A 149 -18.19 4.91 -5.24
CA ILE A 149 -19.59 4.62 -5.46
C ILE A 149 -20.32 5.97 -5.53
N GLU A 150 -21.15 6.16 -6.55
CA GLU A 150 -22.02 7.34 -6.65
C GLU A 150 -23.37 7.01 -5.99
N ARG A 151 -23.70 7.76 -4.94
CA ARG A 151 -24.96 7.65 -4.23
C ARG A 151 -25.55 9.04 -4.03
N ASP A 152 -26.78 9.26 -4.47
CA ASP A 152 -27.49 10.54 -4.35
C ASP A 152 -26.67 11.73 -4.89
N GLY A 153 -25.96 11.53 -6.01
CA GLY A 153 -25.09 12.53 -6.64
C GLY A 153 -23.77 12.80 -5.92
N GLN A 154 -23.48 12.08 -4.82
CA GLN A 154 -22.24 12.20 -4.08
C GLN A 154 -21.30 11.03 -4.38
N LEU A 155 -20.00 11.31 -4.42
CA LEU A 155 -18.95 10.30 -4.54
C LEU A 155 -18.53 9.83 -3.15
N ILE A 156 -18.73 8.55 -2.88
CA ILE A 156 -18.38 7.90 -1.62
C ILE A 156 -17.25 6.90 -1.91
N ILE A 157 -16.23 6.85 -1.06
CA ILE A 157 -15.19 5.80 -1.16
C ILE A 157 -15.84 4.46 -0.87
N ASP A 158 -15.70 3.51 -1.80
CA ASP A 158 -16.18 2.15 -1.62
C ASP A 158 -15.41 1.46 -0.47
N SER A 159 -16.13 1.10 0.59
CA SER A 159 -15.58 0.43 1.78
C SER A 159 -14.97 -0.94 1.48
N SER A 160 -15.22 -1.51 0.30
CA SER A 160 -14.63 -2.77 -0.16
C SER A 160 -13.33 -2.59 -0.95
N SER A 161 -12.94 -1.36 -1.32
CA SER A 161 -11.64 -1.06 -1.90
C SER A 161 -10.54 -1.01 -0.84
N ALA A 162 -9.26 -1.15 -1.23
CA ALA A 162 -8.15 -1.09 -0.28
C ALA A 162 -8.17 0.20 0.57
N VAL A 163 -8.39 1.36 -0.07
CA VAL A 163 -8.48 2.65 0.63
C VAL A 163 -9.69 2.69 1.57
N GLY A 164 -10.84 2.14 1.15
CA GLY A 164 -12.02 2.07 2.02
C GLY A 164 -11.79 1.19 3.24
N ILE A 165 -11.23 0.00 3.05
CA ILE A 165 -10.83 -0.91 4.14
C ILE A 165 -9.83 -0.23 5.09
N TRP A 166 -8.84 0.49 4.53
CA TRP A 166 -7.84 1.23 5.30
C TRP A 166 -8.47 2.30 6.19
N ILE A 167 -9.34 3.13 5.61
CA ILE A 167 -10.02 4.21 6.34
C ILE A 167 -10.88 3.65 7.47
N ASP A 168 -11.63 2.58 7.20
CA ASP A 168 -12.49 1.96 8.21
C ASP A 168 -11.64 1.32 9.33
N PHE A 169 -10.51 0.71 8.98
CA PHE A 169 -9.56 0.20 9.96
C PHE A 169 -8.97 1.31 10.83
N ALA A 170 -8.52 2.40 10.23
CA ALA A 170 -7.90 3.52 10.95
C ALA A 170 -8.85 4.19 11.96
N LYS A 171 -10.17 4.22 11.69
CA LYS A 171 -11.18 4.76 12.62
C LYS A 171 -11.22 4.04 13.98
N SER A 172 -10.96 2.73 13.97
CA SER A 172 -11.01 1.88 15.18
C SER A 172 -9.64 1.54 15.74
N HIS A 173 -8.54 1.95 15.08
CA HIS A 173 -7.17 1.63 15.48
C HIS A 173 -6.32 2.90 15.64
N PRO A 174 -6.35 3.54 16.83
CA PRO A 174 -5.61 4.78 17.08
C PRO A 174 -4.13 4.66 16.75
N GLY A 175 -3.57 5.70 16.10
CA GLY A 175 -2.17 5.72 15.69
C GLY A 175 -1.86 4.93 14.40
N TRP A 176 -2.88 4.34 13.72
CA TRP A 176 -2.65 3.72 12.42
C TRP A 176 -2.32 4.75 11.33
N GLY A 177 -3.12 5.81 11.25
CA GLY A 177 -2.90 6.90 10.28
C GLY A 177 -3.12 6.51 8.82
N ASN A 178 -2.93 7.49 7.92
CA ASN A 178 -3.08 7.31 6.47
C ASN A 178 -1.71 7.44 5.80
N LYS A 179 -0.84 6.47 6.04
CA LYS A 179 0.51 6.42 5.46
C LYS A 179 0.70 5.13 4.69
N ALA A 180 0.67 5.22 3.37
CA ALA A 180 1.01 4.16 2.43
C ALA A 180 1.43 4.80 1.11
N VAL A 181 2.12 4.04 0.27
CA VAL A 181 2.67 4.50 -1.02
C VAL A 181 1.85 3.91 -2.15
N PHE A 182 1.24 4.75 -2.98
CA PHE A 182 0.52 4.34 -4.17
C PHE A 182 1.35 4.62 -5.42
N CYS A 183 1.83 3.57 -6.10
CA CYS A 183 2.61 3.68 -7.32
C CYS A 183 1.68 3.78 -8.53
N MET A 184 1.63 4.98 -9.08
CA MET A 184 0.63 5.42 -10.05
C MET A 184 0.88 4.89 -11.45
N LEU A 185 -0.15 4.39 -12.08
CA LEU A 185 -0.15 3.92 -13.46
C LEU A 185 -1.25 4.66 -14.25
N PRO A 186 -0.92 5.77 -14.95
CA PRO A 186 -1.92 6.66 -15.52
C PRO A 186 -2.55 6.19 -16.84
N ALA A 187 -1.94 5.28 -17.58
CA ALA A 187 -2.40 4.91 -18.93
C ALA A 187 -2.26 3.41 -19.25
N ALA A 188 -2.52 2.54 -18.30
CA ALA A 188 -2.47 1.09 -18.54
C ALA A 188 -3.64 0.60 -19.41
N ALA A 189 -3.36 -0.40 -20.24
CA ALA A 189 -4.32 -0.97 -21.18
C ALA A 189 -5.52 -1.66 -20.51
N ALA A 190 -5.39 -2.12 -19.27
CA ALA A 190 -6.42 -2.88 -18.55
C ALA A 190 -7.39 -2.00 -17.75
N GLY A 191 -7.51 -0.71 -18.07
CA GLY A 191 -8.40 0.22 -17.37
C GLY A 191 -7.95 0.60 -15.96
N HIS A 192 -6.70 0.33 -15.63
CA HIS A 192 -6.13 0.71 -14.33
C HIS A 192 -5.95 2.22 -14.18
N ALA A 193 -5.79 2.95 -15.30
CA ALA A 193 -5.52 4.38 -15.37
C ALA A 193 -6.08 5.19 -14.18
N PHE A 194 -5.22 5.47 -13.22
CA PHE A 194 -5.57 6.14 -11.97
C PHE A 194 -6.86 5.58 -11.33
N PHE A 195 -6.83 4.27 -11.00
CA PHE A 195 -7.92 3.56 -10.33
C PHE A 195 -9.21 3.40 -11.15
N GLY A 196 -9.06 3.27 -12.48
CA GLY A 196 -10.12 2.91 -13.42
C GLY A 196 -10.75 4.06 -14.18
N GLU A 197 -11.07 3.75 -15.43
CA GLU A 197 -11.72 4.63 -16.38
C GLU A 197 -12.70 3.86 -17.27
N ARG A 198 -13.45 4.58 -18.13
CA ARG A 198 -14.32 4.01 -19.18
C ARG A 198 -15.33 2.98 -18.66
N ASN A 199 -15.85 3.21 -17.45
CA ASN A 199 -16.80 2.35 -16.74
C ASN A 199 -16.26 0.97 -16.31
N ILE A 200 -14.95 0.73 -16.38
CA ILE A 200 -14.38 -0.50 -15.79
C ILE A 200 -14.67 -0.50 -14.29
N GLU A 201 -15.29 -1.57 -13.81
CA GLU A 201 -15.80 -1.68 -12.43
C GLU A 201 -16.65 -0.46 -12.01
N GLY A 202 -17.41 0.13 -12.94
CA GLY A 202 -18.24 1.31 -12.71
C GLY A 202 -17.48 2.63 -12.55
N GLN A 203 -16.15 2.66 -12.81
CA GLN A 203 -15.33 3.84 -12.60
C GLN A 203 -15.33 4.77 -13.82
N LYS A 204 -15.72 6.04 -13.61
CA LYS A 204 -15.79 7.05 -14.65
C LYS A 204 -14.45 7.74 -14.86
N SER A 205 -14.06 8.01 -16.11
CA SER A 205 -12.81 8.71 -16.46
C SER A 205 -12.67 10.08 -15.77
N ALA A 206 -13.78 10.78 -15.54
CA ALA A 206 -13.80 12.07 -14.83
C ALA A 206 -13.40 11.99 -13.34
N TRP A 207 -13.39 10.78 -12.76
CA TRP A 207 -13.05 10.60 -11.35
C TRP A 207 -11.57 10.32 -11.10
N ARG A 208 -10.79 10.02 -12.14
CA ARG A 208 -9.37 9.63 -12.02
C ARG A 208 -8.56 10.62 -11.20
N PHE A 209 -8.53 11.87 -11.61
CA PHE A 209 -7.75 12.93 -10.93
C PHE A 209 -8.27 13.19 -9.52
N LYS A 210 -9.58 13.15 -9.32
CA LYS A 210 -10.18 13.29 -7.98
C LYS A 210 -9.66 12.26 -6.99
N LYS A 211 -9.47 11.00 -7.44
CA LYS A 211 -8.92 9.93 -6.60
C LYS A 211 -7.47 10.20 -6.22
N VAL A 212 -6.63 10.60 -7.19
CA VAL A 212 -5.23 10.94 -6.95
C VAL A 212 -5.11 12.13 -5.98
N GLN A 213 -5.92 13.18 -6.22
CA GLN A 213 -6.01 14.34 -5.33
C GLN A 213 -6.42 13.95 -3.91
N GLN A 214 -7.42 13.09 -3.78
CA GLN A 214 -7.90 12.66 -2.48
C GLN A 214 -6.86 11.82 -1.73
N LEU A 215 -6.12 10.92 -2.39
CA LEU A 215 -5.01 10.19 -1.77
C LEU A 215 -3.96 11.14 -1.20
N ALA A 216 -3.49 12.09 -2.01
CA ALA A 216 -2.51 13.08 -1.57
C ALA A 216 -3.04 13.93 -0.40
N ALA A 217 -4.30 14.41 -0.48
CA ALA A 217 -4.93 15.18 0.59
C ALA A 217 -5.12 14.40 1.89
N MET A 218 -5.26 13.09 1.82
CA MET A 218 -5.36 12.21 2.98
C MET A 218 -4.01 11.86 3.62
N GLY A 219 -2.89 12.22 2.99
CA GLY A 219 -1.54 11.96 3.50
C GLY A 219 -0.87 10.70 2.94
N PHE A 220 -1.48 10.01 1.99
CA PHE A 220 -0.84 8.92 1.27
C PHE A 220 0.24 9.44 0.32
N GLU A 221 1.33 8.73 0.18
CA GLU A 221 2.41 9.05 -0.75
C GLU A 221 2.09 8.56 -2.16
N LEU A 222 2.41 9.40 -3.15
CA LEU A 222 2.31 9.05 -4.57
C LEU A 222 3.70 8.72 -5.11
N CYS A 223 3.82 7.59 -5.80
CA CYS A 223 5.01 7.05 -6.42
C CYS A 223 4.78 6.92 -7.93
N ASP A 224 5.80 7.02 -8.76
CA ASP A 224 5.69 6.77 -10.20
C ASP A 224 5.84 5.28 -10.52
N HIS A 225 5.07 4.80 -11.52
CA HIS A 225 5.14 3.41 -12.02
C HIS A 225 5.11 3.37 -13.55
N THR A 226 5.68 4.38 -14.18
CA THR A 226 5.67 4.64 -15.63
C THR A 226 4.27 4.97 -16.20
N LEU A 227 4.25 5.34 -17.48
CA LEU A 227 2.99 5.69 -18.17
C LEU A 227 2.07 4.49 -18.37
N TRP A 228 2.60 3.34 -18.86
CA TRP A 228 1.78 2.16 -19.21
C TRP A 228 2.35 0.81 -18.74
N HIS A 229 3.15 0.78 -17.68
CA HIS A 229 3.76 -0.44 -17.14
C HIS A 229 4.75 -1.10 -18.14
N ALA A 230 5.62 -0.29 -18.74
CA ALA A 230 6.56 -0.74 -19.75
C ALA A 230 7.62 -1.69 -19.20
N GLN A 231 7.92 -2.78 -19.91
CA GLN A 231 9.08 -3.62 -19.60
C GLN A 231 10.36 -2.89 -20.04
N LEU A 232 10.95 -2.11 -19.13
CA LEU A 232 11.95 -1.08 -19.44
C LEU A 232 13.18 -1.58 -20.18
N ASN A 233 13.63 -2.82 -19.96
CA ASN A 233 14.79 -3.38 -20.65
C ASN A 233 14.58 -3.72 -22.13
N LYS A 234 13.34 -3.63 -22.63
CA LYS A 234 13.00 -3.86 -24.02
C LYS A 234 13.02 -2.59 -24.88
N TYR A 235 13.16 -1.44 -24.26
CA TYR A 235 13.05 -0.14 -24.94
C TYR A 235 14.39 0.60 -24.98
N SER A 236 14.48 1.59 -25.89
CA SER A 236 15.59 2.53 -25.92
C SER A 236 15.59 3.46 -24.72
N ASP A 237 16.72 4.07 -24.44
CA ASP A 237 16.88 5.03 -23.34
C ASP A 237 15.90 6.20 -23.46
N GLU A 238 15.60 6.66 -24.67
CA GLU A 238 14.62 7.71 -24.93
C GLU A 238 13.21 7.29 -24.52
N VAL A 239 12.77 6.08 -24.90
CA VAL A 239 11.45 5.55 -24.54
C VAL A 239 11.37 5.30 -23.03
N VAL A 240 12.42 4.83 -22.39
CA VAL A 240 12.49 4.68 -20.92
C VAL A 240 12.22 6.02 -20.25
N GLN A 241 12.93 7.06 -20.68
CA GLN A 241 12.78 8.42 -20.14
C GLN A 241 11.36 8.98 -20.42
N GLU A 242 10.83 8.74 -21.62
CA GLU A 242 9.44 9.11 -21.96
C GLU A 242 8.44 8.46 -21.00
N GLN A 243 8.58 7.16 -20.74
CA GLN A 243 7.68 6.40 -19.89
C GLN A 243 7.61 6.96 -18.47
N ILE A 244 8.76 7.23 -17.89
CA ILE A 244 8.89 7.79 -16.53
C ILE A 244 8.40 9.24 -16.51
N ALA A 245 8.90 10.09 -17.42
CA ALA A 245 8.53 11.50 -17.43
C ALA A 245 7.03 11.72 -17.65
N ARG A 246 6.37 10.92 -18.48
CA ARG A 246 4.92 11.02 -18.72
C ARG A 246 4.10 10.48 -17.56
N GLY A 247 4.60 9.50 -16.79
CA GLY A 247 4.02 9.09 -15.51
C GLY A 247 3.95 10.30 -14.55
N LEU A 248 5.09 10.96 -14.36
CA LEU A 248 5.19 12.17 -13.54
C LEU A 248 4.30 13.32 -14.04
N MET A 249 4.25 13.58 -15.35
CA MET A 249 3.35 14.58 -15.91
C MET A 249 1.89 14.32 -15.57
N ALA A 250 1.47 13.08 -15.60
CA ALA A 250 0.10 12.72 -15.28
C ALA A 250 -0.21 12.91 -13.79
N ILE A 251 0.75 12.60 -12.90
CA ILE A 251 0.62 12.88 -11.46
C ILE A 251 0.58 14.40 -11.21
N ASP A 252 1.47 15.17 -11.81
CA ASP A 252 1.48 16.63 -11.72
C ASP A 252 0.19 17.26 -12.27
N SER A 253 -0.38 16.69 -13.33
CA SER A 253 -1.68 17.13 -13.87
C SER A 253 -2.83 16.87 -12.90
N ALA A 254 -2.75 15.82 -12.09
CA ALA A 254 -3.76 15.51 -11.08
C ALA A 254 -3.54 16.33 -9.80
N VAL A 255 -2.30 16.47 -9.34
CA VAL A 255 -1.88 17.16 -8.10
C VAL A 255 -0.74 18.12 -8.45
N PRO A 256 -1.04 19.33 -8.94
CA PRO A 256 -0.02 20.28 -9.37
C PRO A 256 1.02 20.59 -8.30
N GLY A 257 2.30 20.44 -8.65
CA GLY A 257 3.42 20.72 -7.75
C GLY A 257 3.74 19.59 -6.75
N TYR A 258 3.05 18.44 -6.83
CA TYR A 258 3.40 17.30 -6.01
C TYR A 258 4.79 16.75 -6.37
N LYS A 259 5.68 16.66 -5.38
CA LYS A 259 7.04 16.13 -5.58
C LYS A 259 7.05 14.61 -5.41
N VAL A 260 7.03 13.88 -6.52
CA VAL A 260 7.21 12.42 -6.52
C VAL A 260 8.68 12.11 -6.22
N ARG A 261 8.95 11.34 -5.17
CA ARG A 261 10.31 11.01 -4.70
C ARG A 261 10.67 9.54 -4.89
N SER A 262 9.69 8.68 -5.18
CA SER A 262 9.86 7.24 -5.31
C SER A 262 9.37 6.72 -6.66
N PHE A 263 10.01 5.65 -7.13
CA PHE A 263 9.72 4.98 -8.38
C PHE A 263 9.64 3.47 -8.17
N ALA A 264 8.59 2.83 -8.64
CA ALA A 264 8.48 1.37 -8.64
C ALA A 264 8.79 0.83 -10.04
N LEU A 265 9.71 -0.12 -10.12
CA LEU A 265 10.09 -0.76 -11.38
C LEU A 265 8.95 -1.66 -11.90
N PRO A 266 8.37 -1.39 -13.08
CA PRO A 266 7.42 -2.31 -13.69
C PRO A 266 8.03 -3.71 -13.84
N LEU A 267 7.29 -4.74 -13.38
CA LEU A 267 7.74 -6.13 -13.38
C LEU A 267 9.02 -6.38 -12.54
N GLY A 268 9.51 -5.40 -11.79
CA GLY A 268 10.81 -5.45 -11.12
C GLY A 268 12.00 -5.45 -12.09
N ILE A 269 11.81 -5.00 -13.32
CA ILE A 269 12.82 -5.07 -14.39
C ILE A 269 13.46 -3.70 -14.60
N TRP A 270 14.76 -3.65 -14.37
CA TRP A 270 15.57 -2.47 -14.63
C TRP A 270 15.70 -2.17 -16.13
N PRO A 271 15.79 -0.89 -16.55
CA PRO A 271 16.21 -0.55 -17.92
C PRO A 271 17.65 -1.02 -18.16
N LYS A 272 18.06 -1.18 -19.42
CA LYS A 272 19.43 -1.54 -19.76
C LYS A 272 20.47 -0.53 -19.20
N ASN A 273 20.13 0.74 -19.30
CA ASN A 273 20.86 1.82 -18.63
C ASN A 273 20.18 2.07 -17.26
N HIS A 274 20.69 1.41 -16.22
CA HIS A 274 20.13 1.47 -14.87
C HIS A 274 20.02 2.90 -14.31
N ALA A 275 20.93 3.80 -14.71
CA ALA A 275 20.92 5.20 -14.26
C ALA A 275 19.60 5.91 -14.59
N LEU A 276 18.93 5.50 -15.67
CA LEU A 276 17.65 6.08 -16.09
C LEU A 276 16.48 5.74 -15.16
N ALA A 277 16.59 4.71 -14.35
CA ALA A 277 15.58 4.46 -13.31
C ALA A 277 15.70 5.46 -12.16
N LYS A 278 16.88 6.03 -11.95
CA LYS A 278 17.15 7.03 -10.90
C LYS A 278 16.82 8.44 -11.40
N SER A 279 17.40 8.84 -12.53
CA SER A 279 17.28 10.21 -13.02
C SER A 279 17.36 10.27 -14.55
N GLY A 280 16.70 11.29 -15.09
CA GLY A 280 16.69 11.52 -16.53
C GLY A 280 15.85 12.73 -16.90
N SER A 281 15.65 12.89 -18.21
CA SER A 281 14.79 13.95 -18.74
C SER A 281 14.20 13.55 -20.09
N TRP A 282 13.00 14.02 -20.35
CA TRP A 282 12.34 13.86 -21.63
C TRP A 282 11.68 15.19 -22.02
N THR A 283 11.80 15.55 -23.30
CA THR A 283 11.15 16.75 -23.85
C THR A 283 9.93 16.34 -24.65
N ASP A 284 8.77 16.82 -24.24
CA ASP A 284 7.52 16.59 -24.95
C ASP A 284 7.59 17.21 -26.36
N PRO A 285 7.54 16.41 -27.43
CA PRO A 285 7.65 16.92 -28.81
C PRO A 285 6.48 17.81 -29.23
N LYS A 286 5.35 17.74 -28.51
CA LYS A 286 4.17 18.58 -28.82
C LYS A 286 4.24 19.96 -28.20
N THR A 287 4.78 20.05 -27.00
CA THR A 287 4.78 21.31 -26.24
C THR A 287 6.16 21.94 -26.09
N GLY A 288 7.24 21.19 -26.38
CA GLY A 288 8.62 21.59 -26.14
C GLY A 288 8.99 21.62 -24.64
N LYS A 289 8.07 21.25 -23.74
CA LYS A 289 8.34 21.24 -22.29
C LYS A 289 9.27 20.07 -21.94
N THR A 290 10.38 20.36 -21.25
CA THR A 290 11.28 19.34 -20.72
C THR A 290 10.87 18.97 -19.30
N ILE A 291 10.63 17.69 -19.08
CA ILE A 291 10.35 17.09 -17.78
C ILE A 291 11.63 16.41 -17.30
N ARG A 292 12.08 16.77 -16.10
CA ARG A 292 13.22 16.15 -15.43
C ARG A 292 12.71 15.32 -14.26
N TYR A 293 13.36 14.20 -13.99
CA TYR A 293 13.07 13.38 -12.81
C TYR A 293 14.37 12.97 -12.12
N ASP A 294 14.30 12.82 -10.81
CA ASP A 294 15.40 12.38 -9.95
C ASP A 294 14.76 11.78 -8.67
N PHE A 295 14.71 10.45 -8.61
CA PHE A 295 14.07 9.73 -7.51
C PHE A 295 15.03 9.47 -6.35
N ASP A 296 14.52 9.60 -5.15
CA ASP A 296 15.24 9.31 -3.92
C ASP A 296 15.14 7.82 -3.55
N ALA A 297 14.10 7.12 -4.03
CA ALA A 297 13.94 5.67 -3.82
C ALA A 297 13.48 4.95 -5.08
N ILE A 298 13.99 3.71 -5.27
CA ILE A 298 13.55 2.78 -6.32
C ILE A 298 13.10 1.49 -5.67
N PHE A 299 11.82 1.12 -5.89
CA PHE A 299 11.25 -0.12 -5.40
C PHE A 299 11.46 -1.28 -6.37
N GLU A 300 11.98 -2.37 -5.84
CA GLU A 300 12.06 -3.66 -6.52
C GLU A 300 10.84 -4.54 -6.21
N VAL A 301 10.67 -5.66 -6.94
CA VAL A 301 9.52 -6.57 -6.76
C VAL A 301 9.82 -7.66 -5.72
N TRP A 302 11.08 -8.02 -5.53
CA TRP A 302 11.45 -9.16 -4.71
C TRP A 302 12.37 -8.77 -3.57
N GLY A 303 12.26 -9.53 -2.48
CA GLY A 303 13.18 -9.42 -1.35
C GLY A 303 12.48 -9.58 -0.02
N GLY A 304 12.96 -8.87 0.98
CA GLY A 304 12.48 -8.93 2.35
C GLY A 304 12.61 -7.59 3.05
N PRO A 305 12.57 -7.57 4.38
CA PRO A 305 12.77 -6.36 5.13
C PRO A 305 14.11 -5.70 4.82
N VAL A 306 14.09 -4.41 4.57
CA VAL A 306 15.29 -3.61 4.30
C VAL A 306 15.97 -3.18 5.59
N PRO A 307 17.29 -2.92 5.60
CA PRO A 307 17.94 -2.27 6.73
C PRO A 307 17.26 -0.96 7.10
N SER A 308 17.35 -0.56 8.35
CA SER A 308 16.94 0.77 8.81
C SER A 308 17.63 1.88 8.01
N PRO A 309 17.00 3.07 7.80
CA PRO A 309 17.66 4.21 7.18
C PRO A 309 18.85 4.73 7.97
N TYR A 310 19.00 4.31 9.21
CA TYR A 310 20.13 4.63 10.07
C TYR A 310 21.28 3.62 9.95
N ALA A 311 20.99 2.42 9.40
CA ALA A 311 21.98 1.36 9.25
C ALA A 311 22.85 1.53 7.98
N PRO A 312 24.14 1.18 8.02
CA PRO A 312 25.06 1.34 6.87
C PRO A 312 24.64 0.59 5.60
N GLY A 313 23.86 -0.47 5.73
CA GLY A 313 23.38 -1.30 4.61
C GLY A 313 22.11 -0.80 3.92
N PHE A 314 21.53 0.33 4.32
CA PHE A 314 20.34 0.88 3.67
C PHE A 314 20.70 1.44 2.29
N ASN A 315 20.05 0.89 1.25
CA ASN A 315 20.18 1.39 -0.11
C ASN A 315 18.81 1.84 -0.64
N PRO A 316 18.50 3.13 -0.63
CA PRO A 316 17.23 3.63 -1.11
C PRO A 316 17.03 3.44 -2.62
N LEU A 317 18.11 3.30 -3.40
CA LEU A 317 18.01 3.06 -4.84
C LEU A 317 17.80 1.58 -5.21
N SER A 318 17.58 0.70 -4.22
CA SER A 318 17.26 -0.71 -4.42
C SER A 318 16.47 -1.21 -3.20
N VAL A 319 15.25 -0.66 -3.05
CA VAL A 319 14.35 -0.99 -1.93
C VAL A 319 13.63 -2.29 -2.23
N GLN A 320 14.06 -3.36 -1.59
CA GLN A 320 13.42 -4.67 -1.70
C GLN A 320 12.05 -4.66 -1.04
N ARG A 321 11.11 -5.39 -1.64
CA ARG A 321 9.73 -5.47 -1.12
C ARG A 321 9.29 -6.91 -0.90
N LEU A 322 8.50 -7.13 0.13
CA LEU A 322 7.81 -8.39 0.37
C LEU A 322 6.47 -8.39 -0.38
N LYS A 323 6.34 -9.23 -1.39
CA LYS A 323 5.03 -9.52 -1.99
C LYS A 323 4.16 -10.27 -0.97
N VAL A 324 3.03 -9.66 -0.57
CA VAL A 324 2.15 -10.25 0.43
C VAL A 324 1.20 -11.25 -0.23
N THR A 325 1.45 -12.53 0.00
CA THR A 325 0.66 -13.67 -0.49
C THR A 325 0.67 -14.79 0.54
N GLY A 326 -0.42 -15.53 0.67
CA GLY A 326 -0.52 -16.64 1.63
C GLY A 326 -0.05 -16.23 3.04
N ASN A 327 0.92 -16.94 3.58
CA ASN A 327 1.50 -16.70 4.89
C ASN A 327 2.83 -15.90 4.86
N SER A 328 3.15 -15.22 3.75
CA SER A 328 4.44 -14.52 3.63
C SER A 328 4.62 -13.43 4.70
N LEU A 329 3.57 -12.68 5.00
CA LEU A 329 3.61 -11.62 6.03
C LEU A 329 3.87 -12.18 7.43
N PRO A 330 3.03 -13.07 8.00
CA PRO A 330 3.30 -13.61 9.34
C PRO A 330 4.68 -14.27 9.43
N ASN A 331 5.12 -15.01 8.42
CA ASN A 331 6.43 -15.65 8.41
C ASN A 331 7.60 -14.67 8.50
N VAL A 332 7.50 -13.52 7.82
CA VAL A 332 8.53 -12.48 7.88
C VAL A 332 8.53 -11.78 9.23
N LEU A 333 7.35 -11.46 9.78
CA LEU A 333 7.24 -10.84 11.10
C LEU A 333 7.77 -11.77 12.20
N ASP A 334 7.43 -13.06 12.14
CA ASP A 334 7.94 -14.09 13.07
C ASP A 334 9.47 -14.22 12.99
N ARG A 335 10.03 -14.14 11.78
CA ARG A 335 11.49 -14.15 11.60
C ARG A 335 12.14 -12.94 12.27
N LEU A 336 11.63 -11.73 12.00
CA LEU A 336 12.18 -10.50 12.59
C LEU A 336 12.13 -10.52 14.13
N ASP A 337 11.02 -11.00 14.69
CA ASP A 337 10.87 -11.13 16.15
C ASP A 337 11.84 -12.16 16.73
N ARG A 338 12.03 -13.31 16.05
CA ARG A 338 12.92 -14.40 16.51
C ARG A 338 14.40 -14.05 16.41
N THR A 339 14.81 -13.31 15.36
CA THR A 339 16.23 -12.95 15.16
C THR A 339 16.63 -11.67 15.88
N GLY A 340 15.67 -10.92 16.45
CA GLY A 340 15.94 -9.62 17.04
C GLY A 340 16.24 -8.50 16.02
N ASP A 341 16.11 -8.78 14.72
CA ASP A 341 16.43 -7.83 13.64
C ASP A 341 15.34 -6.77 13.41
N ARG A 342 14.29 -6.77 14.19
CA ARG A 342 13.18 -5.85 14.03
C ARG A 342 13.57 -4.43 14.43
N TYR A 343 13.22 -3.42 13.60
CA TYR A 343 13.23 -2.04 14.05
C TYR A 343 12.24 -1.84 15.18
N VAL A 344 12.68 -1.24 16.29
CA VAL A 344 11.83 -0.85 17.44
C VAL A 344 12.20 0.56 17.86
N SER A 345 11.20 1.48 17.80
CA SER A 345 11.40 2.87 18.18
C SER A 345 11.59 3.02 19.70
N ASP A 346 12.44 3.93 20.10
CA ASP A 346 12.57 4.39 21.50
C ASP A 346 11.53 5.46 21.87
N GLY A 347 10.86 6.06 20.87
CA GLY A 347 9.87 7.13 21.03
C GLY A 347 10.45 8.54 20.93
N ASP A 348 11.74 8.68 20.63
CA ASP A 348 12.39 9.97 20.40
C ASP A 348 12.88 10.06 18.94
N ALA A 349 12.11 10.74 18.09
CA ALA A 349 12.47 10.90 16.68
C ALA A 349 13.75 11.73 16.43
N ALA A 350 14.29 12.39 17.44
CA ALA A 350 15.50 13.21 17.33
C ALA A 350 16.80 12.42 17.67
N VAL A 351 16.66 11.28 18.32
CA VAL A 351 17.79 10.43 18.75
C VAL A 351 17.59 9.03 18.18
N VAL A 352 18.66 8.44 17.63
CA VAL A 352 18.64 7.06 17.13
C VAL A 352 19.14 6.13 18.21
N ALA A 353 18.27 5.23 18.67
CA ALA A 353 18.65 4.22 19.66
C ALA A 353 19.51 3.14 19.01
N HIS A 354 20.71 2.94 19.53
CA HIS A 354 21.65 1.89 19.18
C HIS A 354 21.82 0.95 20.38
N GLU A 355 21.72 -0.34 20.18
CA GLU A 355 22.33 -1.36 21.02
C GLU A 355 23.46 -2.07 20.29
#